data_3360f850bf0585bab9b58fb822f099e3
#
_entry.id   3360f850bf0585bab9b58fb822f099e3
#
_cell.length_a   1.000
_cell.length_b   1.000
_cell.length_c   1.000
_cell.angle_alpha   90.00
_cell.angle_beta   90.00
_cell.angle_gamma   90.00
#
_symmetry.space_group_name_H-M   'P 1'
#
loop_
_entity.id
_entity.type
_entity.pdbx_description
1 polymer ?
#
loop_
_entity_poly.entity_id
_entity_poly.type
_entity_poly.pdbx_seq_one_letter_code
_entity_poly.pdbx_strand_id
1 'polypeptide(L)'
;MMKETEDIVHMNLDFLPLTTNAFIVEGNALKLDWESIVPKMQLSYIMGNPPFVGTKNMNTEQKKDAKLVLSDWKNYGTLDYVSCWYKKAADFINNTLIHCAYVSTNSICQGEQVANLWEPLFKAGVKIDFAHRTFQWDSEASLKAHVHCVIVGFSQVGGNVKKIFSDGRMTLAKNINPYLVDADNVFIVSRKTPISDVPKMYIGCEMKDDGNYVMTEDEKNTFLQNEPQAEKYIHPYMMGKDFIARKSRYCLWLKDILPSELKKYPKIMERVKNVREFRLSCPSPDTNHYADKPTFPVRLRYYSEDRINPALALPKVSSQNRRYIPMEVIDADVIAGSKLFLIPDISLYHFGVLTSNVHMAWMRTVCGRLKSDYSYASNVVYNTFPWPEPTDQQRQKIEQTAQAILDARALYPDSSLADLYDELTMPPELRKAHRQNDMAVMQAYGFTKGSEAYKSEAACVAELMKRYQKLCEEQK
;
A
#
# COMPACT_ATOMS: atom_id res chain seq x y z
N MET A 1 22.40 -15.43 31.88
CA MET A 1 21.80 -16.57 31.13
C MET A 1 22.52 -17.88 31.45
N MET A 2 23.82 -18.09 31.05
CA MET A 2 24.51 -19.39 31.27
C MET A 2 24.66 -19.72 32.78
N LYS A 3 25.10 -18.76 33.59
CA LYS A 3 25.20 -18.92 35.07
C LYS A 3 23.86 -19.18 35.75
N GLU A 4 22.80 -18.54 35.27
CA GLU A 4 21.44 -18.77 35.74
C GLU A 4 20.89 -20.17 35.37
N THR A 5 21.37 -20.71 34.22
CA THR A 5 21.01 -22.08 33.79
C THR A 5 21.72 -23.13 34.65
N GLU A 6 22.98 -22.91 35.02
CA GLU A 6 23.70 -23.77 35.99
C GLU A 6 23.01 -23.80 37.34
N ASP A 7 22.56 -22.62 37.82
CA ASP A 7 21.85 -22.49 39.11
C ASP A 7 20.47 -23.17 39.08
N ILE A 8 19.83 -23.25 37.92
CA ILE A 8 18.50 -23.91 37.76
C ILE A 8 18.64 -25.44 37.63
N VAL A 9 19.64 -25.91 36.89
CA VAL A 9 19.78 -27.36 36.62
C VAL A 9 20.68 -28.06 37.65
N HIS A 10 21.32 -27.32 38.57
CA HIS A 10 22.23 -27.82 39.60
C HIS A 10 23.33 -28.76 39.05
N MET A 11 23.77 -28.51 37.84
CA MET A 11 24.82 -29.26 37.14
C MET A 11 25.86 -28.30 36.59
N ASN A 12 27.15 -28.64 36.75
CA ASN A 12 28.21 -27.99 35.99
C ASN A 12 28.01 -28.35 34.51
N LEU A 13 27.63 -27.39 33.70
CA LEU A 13 27.52 -27.58 32.27
C LEU A 13 28.89 -27.45 31.65
N ASP A 14 29.40 -28.51 31.04
CA ASP A 14 30.58 -28.44 30.18
C ASP A 14 30.21 -27.60 28.95
N PHE A 15 30.47 -26.29 29.06
CA PHE A 15 30.25 -25.38 27.94
C PHE A 15 31.27 -25.70 26.86
N LEU A 16 30.78 -25.82 25.62
CA LEU A 16 31.63 -25.73 24.46
C LEU A 16 32.54 -24.51 24.64
N PRO A 17 33.88 -24.69 24.63
CA PRO A 17 34.76 -23.55 24.80
C PRO A 17 34.42 -22.54 23.70
N LEU A 18 33.88 -21.39 24.08
CA LEU A 18 33.77 -20.23 23.20
C LEU A 18 35.20 -19.78 22.91
N THR A 19 35.84 -20.47 21.99
CA THR A 19 37.07 -19.96 21.39
C THR A 19 36.65 -18.74 20.60
N THR A 20 36.94 -17.57 21.13
CA THR A 20 36.62 -16.26 20.55
C THR A 20 37.46 -16.03 19.30
N ASN A 21 37.05 -16.63 18.19
CA ASN A 21 37.51 -16.27 16.85
C ASN A 21 36.57 -15.26 16.21
N ALA A 22 35.75 -14.57 17.02
CA ALA A 22 34.85 -13.53 16.51
C ALA A 22 35.61 -12.23 16.26
N PHE A 23 35.74 -11.84 15.01
CA PHE A 23 36.23 -10.51 14.65
C PHE A 23 35.08 -9.52 14.79
N ILE A 24 35.12 -8.67 15.81
CA ILE A 24 34.13 -7.61 16.04
C ILE A 24 34.82 -6.29 15.70
N VAL A 25 34.29 -5.60 14.71
CA VAL A 25 34.74 -4.27 14.30
C VAL A 25 33.61 -3.27 14.56
N GLU A 26 33.88 -2.27 15.39
CA GLU A 26 32.97 -1.18 15.65
C GLU A 26 32.99 -0.18 14.48
N GLY A 27 31.81 0.18 13.95
CA GLY A 27 31.70 1.19 12.89
C GLY A 27 30.40 1.12 12.13
N ASN A 28 30.21 2.09 11.23
CA ASN A 28 29.06 2.09 10.32
C ASN A 28 29.29 1.06 9.20
N ALA A 29 28.53 -0.02 9.21
CA ALA A 29 28.64 -1.10 8.24
C ALA A 29 28.54 -0.64 6.78
N LEU A 30 27.84 0.47 6.50
CA LEU A 30 27.71 1.03 5.16
C LEU A 30 28.98 1.76 4.69
N LYS A 31 29.81 2.24 5.62
CA LYS A 31 31.07 2.97 5.34
C LYS A 31 32.30 2.08 5.40
N LEU A 32 32.27 1.04 6.23
CA LEU A 32 33.37 0.10 6.37
C LEU A 32 33.61 -0.67 5.07
N ASP A 33 34.88 -0.91 4.76
CA ASP A 33 35.25 -1.88 3.72
C ASP A 33 35.18 -3.30 4.29
N TRP A 34 34.22 -4.09 3.81
CA TRP A 34 34.00 -5.46 4.28
C TRP A 34 35.13 -6.39 3.91
N GLU A 35 35.83 -6.14 2.78
CA GLU A 35 37.02 -6.93 2.37
C GLU A 35 38.18 -6.82 3.36
N SER A 36 38.35 -5.64 3.99
CA SER A 36 39.37 -5.41 5.01
C SER A 36 39.09 -6.12 6.34
N ILE A 37 37.82 -6.49 6.58
CA ILE A 37 37.39 -7.21 7.80
C ILE A 37 37.50 -8.71 7.58
N VAL A 38 36.91 -9.23 6.50
CA VAL A 38 36.96 -10.64 6.12
C VAL A 38 37.12 -10.75 4.60
N PRO A 39 38.24 -11.35 4.12
CA PRO A 39 38.40 -11.55 2.69
C PRO A 39 37.27 -12.41 2.09
N LYS A 40 36.78 -12.02 0.93
CA LYS A 40 35.67 -12.73 0.23
C LYS A 40 35.90 -14.23 0.09
N MET A 41 37.15 -14.62 -0.17
CA MET A 41 37.53 -16.04 -0.35
C MET A 41 37.40 -16.88 0.92
N GLN A 42 37.27 -16.25 2.08
CA GLN A 42 37.09 -16.93 3.37
C GLN A 42 35.64 -16.90 3.87
N LEU A 43 34.74 -16.26 3.10
CA LEU A 43 33.37 -16.02 3.51
C LEU A 43 32.40 -16.89 2.72
N SER A 44 31.49 -17.58 3.42
CA SER A 44 30.42 -18.39 2.83
C SER A 44 29.07 -17.73 2.94
N TYR A 45 28.81 -17.01 4.03
CA TYR A 45 27.51 -16.43 4.33
C TYR A 45 27.59 -15.02 4.89
N ILE A 46 26.64 -14.18 4.50
CA ILE A 46 26.41 -12.86 5.11
C ILE A 46 24.98 -12.85 5.64
N MET A 47 24.84 -12.62 6.94
CA MET A 47 23.51 -12.56 7.58
C MET A 47 23.40 -11.29 8.42
N GLY A 48 22.20 -10.75 8.53
CA GLY A 48 22.00 -9.57 9.35
C GLY A 48 20.53 -9.17 9.53
N ASN A 49 20.34 -8.30 10.51
CA ASN A 49 19.07 -7.61 10.76
C ASN A 49 19.34 -6.09 10.70
N PRO A 50 19.42 -5.51 9.49
CA PRO A 50 19.69 -4.09 9.30
C PRO A 50 18.58 -3.20 9.89
N PRO A 51 18.86 -1.92 10.21
CA PRO A 51 17.89 -1.03 10.80
C PRO A 51 16.65 -0.80 9.90
N PHE A 52 15.45 -0.89 10.49
CA PHE A 52 14.16 -0.70 9.82
C PHE A 52 13.74 0.76 9.87
N VAL A 53 14.24 1.57 8.96
CA VAL A 53 13.88 3.00 8.86
C VAL A 53 13.29 3.28 7.49
N GLY A 54 12.00 3.63 7.47
CA GLY A 54 11.32 4.04 6.24
C GLY A 54 11.88 5.35 5.70
N THR A 55 11.88 5.52 4.40
CA THR A 55 12.52 6.67 3.71
C THR A 55 12.09 8.04 4.27
N LYS A 56 10.84 8.21 4.70
CA LYS A 56 10.33 9.47 5.28
C LYS A 56 10.85 9.76 6.68
N ASN A 57 11.30 8.73 7.39
CA ASN A 57 11.73 8.79 8.78
C ASN A 57 13.25 8.83 8.93
N MET A 58 14.00 8.74 7.83
CA MET A 58 15.46 8.84 7.87
C MET A 58 15.91 10.20 8.39
N ASN A 59 16.85 10.18 9.33
CA ASN A 59 17.56 11.37 9.78
C ASN A 59 18.60 11.83 8.74
N THR A 60 19.29 12.95 9.02
CA THR A 60 20.26 13.54 8.09
C THR A 60 21.44 12.62 7.78
N GLU A 61 21.95 11.89 8.77
CA GLU A 61 23.09 10.98 8.58
C GLU A 61 22.67 9.75 7.77
N GLN A 62 21.52 9.16 8.05
CA GLN A 62 20.97 8.05 7.27
C GLN A 62 20.70 8.42 5.81
N LYS A 63 20.26 9.66 5.56
CA LYS A 63 20.13 10.18 4.18
C LYS A 63 21.47 10.34 3.48
N LYS A 64 22.52 10.73 4.20
CA LYS A 64 23.90 10.78 3.64
C LYS A 64 24.41 9.38 3.33
N ASP A 65 24.20 8.43 4.23
CA ASP A 65 24.57 7.02 4.02
C ASP A 65 23.83 6.42 2.81
N ALA A 66 22.51 6.65 2.72
CA ALA A 66 21.72 6.19 1.57
C ALA A 66 22.22 6.81 0.26
N LYS A 67 22.55 8.10 0.26
CA LYS A 67 23.16 8.77 -0.90
C LYS A 67 24.51 8.14 -1.27
N LEU A 68 25.36 7.84 -0.28
CA LEU A 68 26.66 7.24 -0.52
C LEU A 68 26.55 5.89 -1.22
N VAL A 69 25.59 5.05 -0.80
CA VAL A 69 25.46 3.66 -1.28
C VAL A 69 24.60 3.55 -2.53
N LEU A 70 23.54 4.36 -2.67
CA LEU A 70 22.48 4.17 -3.67
C LEU A 70 22.44 5.26 -4.76
N SER A 71 23.35 6.24 -4.77
CA SER A 71 23.27 7.41 -5.68
C SER A 71 23.36 7.07 -7.17
N ASP A 72 23.89 5.90 -7.52
CA ASP A 72 23.94 5.36 -8.88
C ASP A 72 22.60 4.77 -9.36
N TRP A 73 21.64 4.58 -8.45
CA TRP A 73 20.32 4.04 -8.77
C TRP A 73 19.27 5.12 -9.00
N LYS A 74 18.42 4.93 -10.00
CA LYS A 74 17.26 5.80 -10.22
C LYS A 74 16.29 5.66 -9.06
N ASN A 75 15.65 6.78 -8.68
CA ASN A 75 14.61 6.81 -7.64
C ASN A 75 15.04 6.29 -6.26
N TYR A 76 16.33 6.23 -5.96
CA TYR A 76 16.82 5.75 -4.65
C TYR A 76 16.22 6.52 -3.46
N GLY A 77 15.81 7.77 -3.65
CA GLY A 77 15.15 8.58 -2.62
C GLY A 77 13.78 8.05 -2.17
N THR A 78 13.24 7.00 -2.81
CA THR A 78 12.01 6.33 -2.38
C THR A 78 12.28 5.05 -1.57
N LEU A 79 13.54 4.61 -1.50
CA LEU A 79 13.94 3.36 -0.86
C LEU A 79 14.09 3.53 0.65
N ASP A 80 13.68 2.51 1.40
CA ASP A 80 13.92 2.43 2.84
C ASP A 80 15.40 2.17 3.14
N TYR A 81 15.86 2.58 4.32
CA TYR A 81 17.27 2.55 4.71
C TYR A 81 17.91 1.15 4.61
N VAL A 82 17.14 0.10 4.90
CA VAL A 82 17.57 -1.30 4.77
C VAL A 82 18.07 -1.66 3.37
N SER A 83 17.57 -0.98 2.32
CA SER A 83 17.99 -1.19 0.93
C SER A 83 19.48 -0.97 0.70
N CYS A 84 20.13 -0.14 1.53
CA CYS A 84 21.56 0.09 1.48
C CYS A 84 22.36 -1.19 1.73
N TRP A 85 21.91 -2.06 2.64
CA TRP A 85 22.56 -3.34 2.92
C TRP A 85 22.41 -4.33 1.77
N TYR A 86 21.25 -4.35 1.10
CA TYR A 86 21.07 -5.18 -0.08
C TYR A 86 22.00 -4.79 -1.22
N LYS A 87 22.12 -3.48 -1.50
CA LYS A 87 23.05 -2.98 -2.54
C LYS A 87 24.49 -3.29 -2.17
N LYS A 88 24.91 -2.95 -0.94
CA LYS A 88 26.27 -3.17 -0.48
C LYS A 88 26.65 -4.66 -0.49
N ALA A 89 25.76 -5.53 -0.04
CA ALA A 89 25.97 -6.97 -0.10
C ALA A 89 26.06 -7.48 -1.55
N ALA A 90 25.16 -7.03 -2.42
CA ALA A 90 25.18 -7.43 -3.83
C ALA A 90 26.48 -7.03 -4.54
N ASP A 91 27.01 -5.84 -4.26
CA ASP A 91 28.31 -5.39 -4.78
C ASP A 91 29.45 -6.23 -4.21
N PHE A 92 29.39 -6.53 -2.91
CA PHE A 92 30.43 -7.30 -2.23
C PHE A 92 30.50 -8.75 -2.72
N ILE A 93 29.35 -9.42 -2.90
CA ILE A 93 29.30 -10.83 -3.34
C ILE A 93 29.49 -11.02 -4.84
N ASN A 94 29.73 -9.95 -5.58
CA ASN A 94 29.89 -10.04 -7.03
C ASN A 94 31.02 -11.01 -7.42
N ASN A 95 30.69 -11.96 -8.32
CA ASN A 95 31.58 -13.04 -8.76
C ASN A 95 32.06 -13.96 -7.63
N THR A 96 31.26 -14.21 -6.61
CA THR A 96 31.54 -15.13 -5.51
C THR A 96 30.45 -16.19 -5.36
N LEU A 97 30.69 -17.19 -4.50
CA LEU A 97 29.71 -18.20 -4.10
C LEU A 97 29.01 -17.84 -2.76
N ILE A 98 29.16 -16.61 -2.29
CA ILE A 98 28.62 -16.16 -1.00
C ILE A 98 27.10 -16.05 -1.09
N HIS A 99 26.42 -16.56 -0.07
CA HIS A 99 24.98 -16.41 0.12
C HIS A 99 24.68 -15.34 1.18
N CYS A 100 23.70 -14.50 0.91
CA CYS A 100 23.26 -13.45 1.84
C CYS A 100 21.85 -13.73 2.34
N ALA A 101 21.55 -13.33 3.58
CA ALA A 101 20.19 -13.34 4.12
C ALA A 101 19.95 -12.17 5.06
N TYR A 102 18.92 -11.39 4.79
CA TYR A 102 18.53 -10.26 5.64
C TYR A 102 17.10 -10.36 6.14
N VAL A 103 16.93 -10.02 7.42
CA VAL A 103 15.63 -9.65 7.96
C VAL A 103 15.35 -8.21 7.53
N SER A 104 14.14 -7.95 7.06
CA SER A 104 13.75 -6.63 6.56
C SER A 104 12.28 -6.37 6.82
N THR A 105 11.88 -5.11 6.79
CA THR A 105 10.45 -4.79 6.69
C THR A 105 9.90 -5.32 5.37
N ASN A 106 8.65 -5.77 5.36
CA ASN A 106 8.00 -6.29 4.16
C ASN A 106 7.83 -5.24 3.04
N SER A 107 8.09 -3.96 3.33
CA SER A 107 8.06 -2.86 2.36
C SER A 107 8.97 -3.09 1.15
N ILE A 108 10.11 -3.78 1.33
CA ILE A 108 11.04 -4.09 0.22
C ILE A 108 10.43 -5.00 -0.85
N CYS A 109 9.37 -5.72 -0.52
CA CYS A 109 8.66 -6.63 -1.42
C CYS A 109 7.27 -6.10 -1.81
N GLN A 110 7.02 -4.79 -1.64
CA GLN A 110 5.73 -4.15 -1.84
C GLN A 110 5.86 -2.74 -2.42
N GLY A 111 4.80 -2.29 -3.10
CA GLY A 111 4.73 -0.93 -3.63
C GLY A 111 5.84 -0.58 -4.62
N GLU A 112 6.19 0.68 -4.66
CA GLU A 112 7.23 1.20 -5.56
C GLU A 112 8.64 0.71 -5.22
N GLN A 113 8.87 0.26 -3.99
CA GLN A 113 10.19 -0.21 -3.57
C GLN A 113 10.63 -1.45 -4.35
N VAL A 114 9.69 -2.30 -4.75
CA VAL A 114 10.01 -3.54 -5.48
C VAL A 114 10.79 -3.26 -6.76
N ALA A 115 10.27 -2.41 -7.63
CA ALA A 115 10.94 -2.07 -8.88
C ALA A 115 12.27 -1.32 -8.61
N ASN A 116 12.27 -0.37 -7.68
CA ASN A 116 13.43 0.48 -7.42
C ASN A 116 14.59 -0.26 -6.72
N LEU A 117 14.30 -1.31 -5.92
CA LEU A 117 15.30 -2.12 -5.24
C LEU A 117 15.72 -3.35 -6.06
N TRP A 118 14.74 -4.15 -6.48
CA TRP A 118 15.03 -5.47 -7.01
C TRP A 118 15.41 -5.49 -8.49
N GLU A 119 14.90 -4.55 -9.30
CA GLU A 119 15.27 -4.52 -10.72
C GLU A 119 16.79 -4.30 -10.92
N PRO A 120 17.45 -3.32 -10.28
CA PRO A 120 18.90 -3.19 -10.37
C PRO A 120 19.66 -4.36 -9.75
N LEU A 121 19.19 -4.96 -8.66
CA LEU A 121 19.82 -6.15 -8.06
C LEU A 121 19.78 -7.35 -9.02
N PHE A 122 18.63 -7.61 -9.63
CA PHE A 122 18.50 -8.72 -10.61
C PHE A 122 19.31 -8.47 -11.86
N LYS A 123 19.42 -7.22 -12.33
CA LYS A 123 20.33 -6.83 -13.43
C LYS A 123 21.80 -7.07 -13.09
N ALA A 124 22.16 -6.94 -11.82
CA ALA A 124 23.49 -7.27 -11.31
C ALA A 124 23.72 -8.79 -11.07
N GLY A 125 22.76 -9.64 -11.47
CA GLY A 125 22.86 -11.09 -11.38
C GLY A 125 22.38 -11.70 -10.06
N VAL A 126 21.85 -10.91 -9.14
CA VAL A 126 21.28 -11.40 -7.88
C VAL A 126 20.03 -12.25 -8.15
N LYS A 127 19.90 -13.35 -7.41
CA LYS A 127 18.74 -14.25 -7.43
C LYS A 127 18.27 -14.48 -6.01
N ILE A 128 16.97 -14.59 -5.79
CA ILE A 128 16.43 -14.96 -4.47
C ILE A 128 16.49 -16.48 -4.37
N ASP A 129 17.15 -16.98 -3.33
CA ASP A 129 17.37 -18.40 -3.05
C ASP A 129 16.25 -18.98 -2.17
N PHE A 130 15.87 -18.22 -1.14
CA PHE A 130 14.73 -18.53 -0.29
C PHE A 130 14.06 -17.26 0.24
N ALA A 131 12.83 -17.39 0.66
CA ALA A 131 12.10 -16.29 1.30
C ALA A 131 11.22 -16.79 2.43
N HIS A 132 11.20 -16.08 3.55
CA HIS A 132 10.15 -16.15 4.53
C HIS A 132 9.20 -14.98 4.26
N ARG A 133 7.96 -15.30 3.86
CA ARG A 133 6.94 -14.29 3.57
C ARG A 133 6.55 -13.56 4.84
N THR A 134 5.81 -12.48 4.69
CA THR A 134 5.45 -11.57 5.78
C THR A 134 5.01 -12.31 7.04
N PHE A 135 5.70 -12.05 8.13
CA PHE A 135 5.36 -12.49 9.48
C PHE A 135 5.44 -11.32 10.45
N GLN A 136 4.74 -11.44 11.56
CA GLN A 136 4.80 -10.43 12.61
C GLN A 136 6.03 -10.70 13.48
N TRP A 137 6.88 -9.70 13.62
CA TRP A 137 8.00 -9.78 14.55
C TRP A 137 7.49 -9.48 15.96
N ASP A 138 7.43 -10.50 16.81
CA ASP A 138 7.15 -10.34 18.24
C ASP A 138 8.45 -10.10 18.98
N SER A 139 8.62 -8.88 19.47
CA SER A 139 9.72 -8.54 20.37
C SER A 139 9.29 -8.79 21.81
N GLU A 140 10.15 -9.39 22.62
CA GLU A 140 9.97 -9.55 24.06
C GLU A 140 10.07 -8.20 24.82
N ALA A 141 10.41 -7.11 24.13
CA ALA A 141 10.53 -5.78 24.70
C ALA A 141 9.16 -5.26 25.18
N SER A 142 9.16 -4.52 26.28
CA SER A 142 7.96 -3.94 26.93
C SER A 142 7.15 -2.99 26.01
N LEU A 143 7.76 -2.42 24.98
CA LEU A 143 7.12 -1.68 23.89
C LEU A 143 7.06 -2.56 22.64
N LYS A 144 5.96 -3.32 22.47
CA LYS A 144 5.73 -4.16 21.28
C LYS A 144 5.55 -3.29 20.02
N ALA A 145 6.62 -3.11 19.28
CA ALA A 145 6.53 -2.62 17.92
C ALA A 145 6.09 -3.78 17.02
N HIS A 146 4.81 -3.82 16.65
CA HIS A 146 4.30 -4.79 15.68
C HIS A 146 4.82 -4.44 14.29
N VAL A 147 5.98 -4.97 13.94
CA VAL A 147 6.60 -4.79 12.63
C VAL A 147 6.39 -6.04 11.78
N HIS A 148 5.91 -5.85 10.57
CA HIS A 148 5.78 -6.94 9.60
C HIS A 148 7.10 -7.10 8.85
N CYS A 149 7.73 -8.25 9.04
CA CYS A 149 9.03 -8.57 8.49
C CYS A 149 8.95 -9.63 7.39
N VAL A 150 9.99 -9.66 6.58
CA VAL A 150 10.34 -10.75 5.66
C VAL A 150 11.78 -11.17 5.91
N ILE A 151 12.12 -12.41 5.56
CA ILE A 151 13.51 -12.82 5.45
C ILE A 151 13.76 -13.18 4.00
N VAL A 152 14.77 -12.59 3.39
CA VAL A 152 15.11 -12.85 2.00
C VAL A 152 16.57 -13.30 1.93
N GLY A 153 16.74 -14.55 1.48
CA GLY A 153 18.05 -15.10 1.16
C GLY A 153 18.33 -14.95 -0.34
N PHE A 154 19.52 -14.48 -0.68
CA PHE A 154 19.89 -14.20 -2.06
C PHE A 154 21.38 -14.46 -2.32
N SER A 155 21.70 -14.74 -3.58
CA SER A 155 23.07 -14.93 -4.06
C SER A 155 23.15 -14.60 -5.56
N GLN A 156 24.35 -14.71 -6.14
CA GLN A 156 24.50 -14.66 -7.61
C GLN A 156 24.51 -16.05 -8.24
N VAL A 157 24.77 -17.07 -7.46
CA VAL A 157 24.84 -18.46 -7.95
C VAL A 157 23.42 -18.99 -8.22
N GLY A 158 22.53 -18.82 -7.25
CA GLY A 158 21.18 -19.39 -7.26
C GLY A 158 21.22 -20.91 -7.03
N GLY A 159 20.12 -21.46 -6.50
CA GLY A 159 19.92 -22.90 -6.38
C GLY A 159 18.87 -23.39 -7.38
N ASN A 160 18.92 -24.69 -7.73
CA ASN A 160 17.94 -25.31 -8.60
C ASN A 160 16.53 -25.40 -7.96
N VAL A 161 16.47 -25.46 -6.65
CA VAL A 161 15.23 -25.54 -5.85
C VAL A 161 15.24 -24.42 -4.83
N LYS A 162 14.23 -23.57 -4.90
CA LYS A 162 14.04 -22.45 -4.02
C LYS A 162 12.94 -22.76 -3.00
N LYS A 163 12.99 -22.09 -1.83
CA LYS A 163 12.08 -22.37 -0.72
C LYS A 163 11.32 -21.12 -0.31
N ILE A 164 10.00 -21.20 -0.26
CA ILE A 164 9.14 -20.14 0.27
C ILE A 164 8.51 -20.65 1.58
N PHE A 165 8.69 -19.89 2.65
CA PHE A 165 8.09 -20.15 3.95
C PHE A 165 6.95 -19.16 4.18
N SER A 166 5.77 -19.64 4.51
CA SER A 166 4.58 -18.85 4.83
C SER A 166 3.68 -19.61 5.78
N ASP A 167 3.18 -18.97 6.83
CA ASP A 167 2.22 -19.53 7.78
C ASP A 167 2.62 -20.91 8.34
N GLY A 168 3.90 -21.04 8.70
CA GLY A 168 4.47 -22.29 9.25
C GLY A 168 4.65 -23.42 8.22
N ARG A 169 4.41 -23.16 6.94
CA ARG A 169 4.55 -24.12 5.84
C ARG A 169 5.71 -23.75 4.93
N MET A 170 6.37 -24.76 4.39
CA MET A 170 7.40 -24.59 3.37
C MET A 170 6.89 -25.13 2.04
N THR A 171 7.05 -24.35 0.98
CA THR A 171 6.75 -24.75 -0.41
C THR A 171 8.00 -24.64 -1.26
N LEU A 172 8.16 -25.55 -2.21
CA LEU A 172 9.22 -25.50 -3.20
C LEU A 172 8.76 -24.60 -4.35
N ALA A 173 9.68 -23.79 -4.86
CA ALA A 173 9.44 -22.87 -5.97
C ALA A 173 10.51 -23.07 -7.05
N LYS A 174 10.12 -22.88 -8.31
CA LYS A 174 11.07 -22.84 -9.43
C LYS A 174 11.80 -21.51 -9.49
N ASN A 175 11.06 -20.44 -9.23
CA ASN A 175 11.59 -19.09 -9.14
C ASN A 175 10.91 -18.33 -7.99
N ILE A 176 11.66 -17.47 -7.32
CA ILE A 176 11.10 -16.54 -6.34
C ILE A 176 11.28 -15.14 -6.91
N ASN A 177 10.19 -14.51 -7.27
CA ASN A 177 10.20 -13.15 -7.78
C ASN A 177 10.28 -12.11 -6.63
N PRO A 178 10.46 -10.82 -6.91
CA PRO A 178 10.57 -9.78 -5.89
C PRO A 178 9.36 -9.60 -4.96
N TYR A 179 8.19 -10.14 -5.35
CA TYR A 179 6.99 -10.16 -4.51
C TYR A 179 6.90 -11.42 -3.64
N LEU A 180 7.96 -12.22 -3.60
CA LEU A 180 8.09 -13.49 -2.86
C LEU A 180 7.02 -14.51 -3.28
N VAL A 181 6.76 -14.60 -4.59
CA VAL A 181 5.82 -15.56 -5.20
C VAL A 181 6.59 -16.43 -6.19
N ASP A 182 6.15 -17.70 -6.35
CA ASP A 182 6.68 -18.57 -7.41
C ASP A 182 6.12 -18.14 -8.77
N ALA A 183 6.84 -17.24 -9.41
CA ALA A 183 6.48 -16.65 -10.71
C ALA A 183 7.73 -16.08 -11.39
N ASP A 184 7.59 -15.72 -12.67
CA ASP A 184 8.63 -15.00 -13.41
C ASP A 184 8.96 -13.65 -12.74
N ASN A 185 10.17 -13.16 -12.99
CA ASN A 185 10.61 -11.88 -12.42
C ASN A 185 9.90 -10.74 -13.13
N VAL A 186 8.99 -10.11 -12.42
CA VAL A 186 8.21 -8.96 -12.89
C VAL A 186 8.41 -7.78 -11.95
N PHE A 187 8.63 -6.61 -12.52
CA PHE A 187 8.79 -5.35 -11.77
C PHE A 187 7.62 -4.44 -12.14
N ILE A 188 6.70 -4.27 -11.19
CA ILE A 188 5.55 -3.38 -11.38
C ILE A 188 6.01 -1.94 -11.19
N VAL A 189 6.14 -1.22 -12.28
CA VAL A 189 6.57 0.17 -12.28
C VAL A 189 5.38 1.10 -12.10
N SER A 190 5.52 2.10 -11.24
CA SER A 190 4.52 3.14 -10.99
C SER A 190 4.12 3.86 -12.30
N ARG A 191 2.82 4.00 -12.55
CA ARG A 191 2.24 4.62 -13.76
C ARG A 191 1.30 5.77 -13.40
N LYS A 192 1.34 6.82 -14.21
CA LYS A 192 0.43 7.99 -14.05
C LYS A 192 -0.97 7.74 -14.62
N THR A 193 -1.09 6.81 -15.55
CA THR A 193 -2.33 6.43 -16.23
C THR A 193 -2.53 4.91 -16.22
N PRO A 194 -3.77 4.41 -16.26
CA PRO A 194 -4.04 2.99 -16.37
C PRO A 194 -3.35 2.35 -17.57
N ILE A 195 -2.88 1.10 -17.41
CA ILE A 195 -2.30 0.29 -18.50
C ILE A 195 -3.39 -0.23 -19.45
N SER A 196 -4.59 -0.43 -18.92
CA SER A 196 -5.78 -0.84 -19.68
C SER A 196 -6.67 0.38 -19.96
N ASP A 197 -7.55 0.27 -20.97
CA ASP A 197 -8.51 1.32 -21.32
C ASP A 197 -9.68 1.33 -20.31
N VAL A 198 -9.51 2.05 -19.25
CA VAL A 198 -10.48 2.20 -18.14
C VAL A 198 -10.47 3.63 -17.59
N PRO A 199 -11.54 4.07 -16.92
CA PRO A 199 -11.61 5.41 -16.33
C PRO A 199 -10.45 5.69 -15.38
N LYS A 200 -9.98 6.95 -15.34
CA LYS A 200 -8.92 7.37 -14.43
C LYS A 200 -9.38 7.37 -12.97
N MET A 201 -8.48 6.97 -12.10
CA MET A 201 -8.68 7.09 -10.65
C MET A 201 -8.02 8.38 -10.14
N TYR A 202 -8.75 9.12 -9.32
CA TYR A 202 -8.32 10.38 -8.71
C TYR A 202 -8.28 10.25 -7.20
N ILE A 203 -7.42 11.00 -6.56
CA ILE A 203 -7.44 11.17 -5.09
C ILE A 203 -8.31 12.37 -4.75
N GLY A 204 -9.07 12.31 -3.66
CA GLY A 204 -9.86 13.43 -3.16
C GLY A 204 -9.00 14.63 -2.73
N CYS A 205 -9.65 15.74 -2.38
CA CYS A 205 -8.98 16.99 -2.04
C CYS A 205 -8.36 16.96 -0.63
N GLU A 206 -7.34 17.79 -0.41
CA GLU A 206 -6.71 17.99 0.88
C GLU A 206 -6.94 19.43 1.35
N MET A 207 -7.83 19.58 2.36
CA MET A 207 -8.27 20.91 2.81
C MET A 207 -7.17 21.67 3.55
N LYS A 208 -6.43 21.03 4.45
CA LYS A 208 -5.45 21.69 5.33
C LYS A 208 -6.05 22.92 6.03
N ASP A 209 -7.10 22.68 6.78
CA ASP A 209 -7.98 23.66 7.37
C ASP A 209 -7.98 23.69 8.90
N ASP A 210 -7.23 22.81 9.54
CA ASP A 210 -7.21 22.62 11.02
C ASP A 210 -8.62 22.46 11.63
N GLY A 211 -9.52 21.78 10.90
CA GLY A 211 -10.90 21.58 11.34
C GLY A 211 -11.82 22.80 11.24
N ASN A 212 -11.35 23.91 10.62
CA ASN A 212 -12.20 25.10 10.49
C ASN A 212 -13.27 24.97 9.41
N TYR A 213 -13.06 24.13 8.38
CA TYR A 213 -14.05 23.95 7.31
C TYR A 213 -14.87 22.71 7.47
N VAL A 214 -14.32 21.64 8.06
CA VAL A 214 -15.03 20.38 8.24
C VAL A 214 -15.87 20.42 9.52
N MET A 215 -17.11 19.96 9.42
CA MET A 215 -18.11 20.04 10.52
C MET A 215 -18.84 18.70 10.65
N THR A 216 -19.20 18.36 11.89
CA THR A 216 -20.25 17.37 12.19
C THR A 216 -21.63 17.93 11.84
N GLU A 217 -22.66 17.11 11.91
CA GLU A 217 -24.03 17.57 11.68
C GLU A 217 -24.50 18.61 12.72
N ASP A 218 -24.17 18.38 13.99
CA ASP A 218 -24.51 19.31 15.07
C ASP A 218 -23.80 20.65 14.92
N GLU A 219 -22.50 20.61 14.55
CA GLU A 219 -21.72 21.83 14.27
C GLU A 219 -22.28 22.59 13.06
N LYS A 220 -22.71 21.89 12.01
CA LYS A 220 -23.39 22.48 10.84
C LYS A 220 -24.68 23.18 11.28
N ASN A 221 -25.53 22.49 12.04
CA ASN A 221 -26.79 23.02 12.51
C ASN A 221 -26.60 24.26 13.36
N THR A 222 -25.64 24.23 14.29
CA THR A 222 -25.26 25.38 15.13
C THR A 222 -24.72 26.54 14.26
N PHE A 223 -23.92 26.25 13.27
CA PHE A 223 -23.36 27.24 12.35
C PHE A 223 -24.47 27.93 11.56
N LEU A 224 -25.42 27.17 11.01
CA LEU A 224 -26.54 27.69 10.22
C LEU A 224 -27.55 28.48 11.07
N GLN A 225 -27.68 28.23 12.37
CA GLN A 225 -28.47 29.08 13.26
C GLN A 225 -27.93 30.52 13.33
N ASN A 226 -26.59 30.66 13.26
CA ASN A 226 -25.92 31.95 13.30
C ASN A 226 -25.75 32.61 11.91
N GLU A 227 -25.68 31.84 10.86
CA GLU A 227 -25.42 32.30 9.48
C GLU A 227 -26.19 31.44 8.46
N PRO A 228 -27.56 31.54 8.45
CA PRO A 228 -28.41 30.65 7.62
C PRO A 228 -28.14 30.74 6.12
N GLN A 229 -27.74 31.92 5.64
CA GLN A 229 -27.48 32.14 4.20
C GLN A 229 -26.19 31.44 3.70
N ALA A 230 -25.38 30.86 4.63
CA ALA A 230 -24.19 30.13 4.28
C ALA A 230 -24.47 28.68 3.80
N GLU A 231 -25.70 28.20 3.88
CA GLU A 231 -26.09 26.83 3.53
C GLU A 231 -25.63 26.43 2.12
N LYS A 232 -25.67 27.33 1.16
CA LYS A 232 -25.19 27.09 -0.21
C LYS A 232 -23.69 26.78 -0.35
N TYR A 233 -22.91 27.07 0.68
CA TYR A 233 -21.47 26.74 0.73
C TYR A 233 -21.19 25.47 1.54
N ILE A 234 -22.22 24.83 2.09
CA ILE A 234 -22.06 23.63 2.89
C ILE A 234 -22.37 22.41 2.04
N HIS A 235 -21.36 21.57 1.82
CA HIS A 235 -21.47 20.34 1.06
C HIS A 235 -21.25 19.11 1.95
N PRO A 236 -21.87 17.96 1.64
CA PRO A 236 -21.49 16.70 2.24
C PRO A 236 -20.00 16.45 2.03
N TYR A 237 -19.31 15.95 3.06
CA TYR A 237 -17.88 15.69 3.04
C TYR A 237 -17.57 14.29 3.57
N MET A 238 -16.68 13.57 2.90
CA MET A 238 -16.29 12.21 3.31
C MET A 238 -14.79 12.04 3.38
N MET A 239 -14.29 11.47 4.49
CA MET A 239 -12.95 10.94 4.65
C MET A 239 -13.01 9.41 4.79
N GLY A 240 -11.89 8.73 4.62
CA GLY A 240 -11.86 7.26 4.62
C GLY A 240 -12.55 6.58 5.81
N LYS A 241 -12.43 7.15 7.02
CA LYS A 241 -13.10 6.61 8.23
C LYS A 241 -14.60 6.86 8.19
N ASP A 242 -15.01 8.07 7.80
CA ASP A 242 -16.43 8.46 7.73
C ASP A 242 -17.15 7.64 6.66
N PHE A 243 -16.49 7.45 5.50
CA PHE A 243 -16.97 6.61 4.41
C PHE A 243 -17.27 5.16 4.86
N ILE A 244 -16.28 4.52 5.54
CA ILE A 244 -16.45 3.13 6.00
C ILE A 244 -17.51 3.04 7.10
N ALA A 245 -17.63 4.06 7.97
CA ALA A 245 -18.57 4.09 9.08
C ALA A 245 -19.96 4.63 8.66
N ARG A 246 -20.15 5.06 7.42
CA ARG A 246 -21.35 5.73 6.91
C ARG A 246 -21.77 6.93 7.80
N LYS A 247 -20.78 7.70 8.24
CA LYS A 247 -21.01 8.89 9.07
C LYS A 247 -21.07 10.14 8.19
N SER A 248 -22.13 10.92 8.37
CA SER A 248 -22.29 12.19 7.70
C SER A 248 -21.34 13.24 8.27
N ARG A 249 -20.59 13.90 7.41
CA ARG A 249 -19.86 15.13 7.69
C ARG A 249 -20.15 16.15 6.61
N TYR A 250 -19.83 17.38 6.91
CA TYR A 250 -20.03 18.51 6.02
C TYR A 250 -18.77 19.35 5.94
N CYS A 251 -18.62 20.12 4.88
CA CYS A 251 -17.56 21.11 4.80
C CYS A 251 -18.03 22.41 4.16
N LEU A 252 -17.41 23.51 4.55
CA LEU A 252 -17.50 24.76 3.83
C LEU A 252 -16.65 24.62 2.55
N TRP A 253 -17.31 24.65 1.39
CA TRP A 253 -16.67 24.64 0.10
C TRP A 253 -16.67 26.06 -0.49
N LEU A 254 -15.52 26.75 -0.37
CA LEU A 254 -15.38 28.18 -0.59
C LEU A 254 -14.52 28.52 -1.83
N LYS A 255 -14.18 27.52 -2.62
CA LYS A 255 -13.22 27.66 -3.74
C LYS A 255 -13.55 28.82 -4.69
N ASP A 256 -14.84 28.99 -5.01
CA ASP A 256 -15.29 29.97 -6.00
C ASP A 256 -16.02 31.16 -5.37
N ILE A 257 -15.94 31.34 -4.04
CA ILE A 257 -16.56 32.47 -3.35
C ILE A 257 -15.85 33.78 -3.73
N LEU A 258 -16.61 34.77 -4.18
CA LEU A 258 -16.06 36.08 -4.47
C LEU A 258 -15.70 36.85 -3.19
N PRO A 259 -14.61 37.62 -3.15
CA PRO A 259 -14.23 38.39 -1.97
C PRO A 259 -15.31 39.37 -1.48
N SER A 260 -16.11 39.94 -2.40
CA SER A 260 -17.25 40.82 -2.08
C SER A 260 -18.39 40.06 -1.42
N GLU A 261 -18.56 38.79 -1.77
CA GLU A 261 -19.58 37.93 -1.18
C GLU A 261 -19.13 37.38 0.16
N LEU A 262 -17.87 36.94 0.27
CA LEU A 262 -17.28 36.46 1.51
C LEU A 262 -17.45 37.45 2.67
N LYS A 263 -17.33 38.74 2.42
CA LYS A 263 -17.54 39.80 3.42
C LYS A 263 -18.94 39.84 4.03
N LYS A 264 -19.95 39.25 3.39
CA LYS A 264 -21.31 39.15 3.90
C LYS A 264 -21.48 38.08 4.99
N TYR A 265 -20.48 37.23 5.19
CA TYR A 265 -20.53 36.05 6.07
C TYR A 265 -19.45 36.16 7.16
N PRO A 266 -19.75 36.86 8.30
CA PRO A 266 -18.76 37.07 9.37
C PRO A 266 -18.17 35.79 9.95
N LYS A 267 -19.00 34.74 10.10
CA LYS A 267 -18.56 33.45 10.64
C LYS A 267 -17.69 32.66 9.65
N ILE A 268 -17.99 32.73 8.35
CA ILE A 268 -17.10 32.18 7.32
C ILE A 268 -15.77 32.96 7.31
N MET A 269 -15.82 34.29 7.38
CA MET A 269 -14.60 35.13 7.42
C MET A 269 -13.68 34.80 8.60
N GLU A 270 -14.24 34.55 9.78
CA GLU A 270 -13.51 34.12 10.97
C GLU A 270 -12.76 32.81 10.69
N ARG A 271 -13.48 31.79 10.17
CA ARG A 271 -12.90 30.50 9.79
C ARG A 271 -11.81 30.61 8.71
N VAL A 272 -12.04 31.43 7.70
CA VAL A 272 -11.06 31.71 6.63
C VAL A 272 -9.78 32.33 7.20
N LYS A 273 -9.92 33.26 8.17
CA LYS A 273 -8.77 33.85 8.87
C LYS A 273 -7.98 32.80 9.65
N ASN A 274 -8.67 31.95 10.40
CA ASN A 274 -8.03 30.85 11.16
C ASN A 274 -7.28 29.88 10.26
N VAL A 275 -7.86 29.50 9.11
CA VAL A 275 -7.19 28.63 8.12
C VAL A 275 -5.94 29.30 7.55
N ARG A 276 -5.98 30.61 7.29
CA ARG A 276 -4.79 31.36 6.83
C ARG A 276 -3.68 31.32 7.87
N GLU A 277 -4.01 31.62 9.12
CA GLU A 277 -3.05 31.63 10.24
C GLU A 277 -2.43 30.24 10.46
N PHE A 278 -3.26 29.18 10.45
CA PHE A 278 -2.80 27.81 10.51
C PHE A 278 -1.83 27.47 9.38
N ARG A 279 -2.17 27.79 8.13
CA ARG A 279 -1.31 27.51 6.98
C ARG A 279 0.02 28.23 7.04
N LEU A 280 0.05 29.47 7.55
CA LEU A 280 1.28 30.23 7.78
C LEU A 280 2.18 29.58 8.83
N SER A 281 1.61 28.94 9.83
CA SER A 281 2.37 28.26 10.91
C SER A 281 2.89 26.87 10.51
N CYS A 282 2.42 26.31 9.38
CA CYS A 282 2.83 24.98 8.95
C CYS A 282 4.29 24.92 8.48
N PRO A 283 5.06 23.88 8.84
CA PRO A 283 6.43 23.72 8.36
C PRO A 283 6.53 23.34 6.88
N SER A 284 5.41 23.01 6.22
CA SER A 284 5.36 22.60 4.82
C SER A 284 5.30 23.80 3.88
N PRO A 285 6.29 24.03 3.01
CA PRO A 285 6.26 25.11 2.02
C PRO A 285 5.03 25.08 1.10
N ASP A 286 4.59 23.87 0.70
CA ASP A 286 3.39 23.69 -0.11
C ASP A 286 2.14 24.22 0.61
N THR A 287 2.01 23.98 1.92
CA THR A 287 0.89 24.46 2.71
C THR A 287 0.95 25.99 2.90
N ASN A 288 2.15 26.53 3.19
CA ASN A 288 2.35 27.97 3.35
C ASN A 288 1.97 28.76 2.10
N HIS A 289 2.31 28.24 0.90
CA HIS A 289 1.93 28.89 -0.37
C HIS A 289 0.41 29.10 -0.51
N TYR A 290 -0.40 28.25 0.09
CA TYR A 290 -1.86 28.37 0.07
C TYR A 290 -2.44 29.24 1.19
N ALA A 291 -1.62 29.84 2.05
CA ALA A 291 -2.08 30.80 3.06
C ALA A 291 -2.67 32.08 2.44
N ASP A 292 -2.19 32.49 1.27
CA ASP A 292 -2.74 33.64 0.52
C ASP A 292 -4.03 33.29 -0.26
N LYS A 293 -4.37 31.99 -0.35
CA LYS A 293 -5.60 31.49 -0.94
C LYS A 293 -6.33 30.57 0.05
N PRO A 294 -6.73 31.07 1.24
CA PRO A 294 -7.24 30.23 2.32
C PRO A 294 -8.54 29.51 1.95
N THR A 295 -9.35 30.05 1.02
CA THR A 295 -10.59 29.43 0.54
C THR A 295 -10.36 28.23 -0.37
N PHE A 296 -9.14 28.04 -0.92
CA PHE A 296 -8.81 26.91 -1.78
C PHE A 296 -8.26 25.71 -0.98
N PRO A 297 -8.60 24.47 -1.36
CA PRO A 297 -7.89 23.28 -0.86
C PRO A 297 -6.41 23.32 -1.29
N VAL A 298 -5.49 22.89 -0.41
CA VAL A 298 -4.04 22.85 -0.70
C VAL A 298 -3.74 21.90 -1.87
N ARG A 299 -4.46 20.80 -1.96
CA ARG A 299 -4.36 19.85 -3.09
C ARG A 299 -5.75 19.55 -3.61
N LEU A 300 -6.09 20.23 -4.69
CA LEU A 300 -7.30 19.97 -5.45
C LEU A 300 -6.96 18.98 -6.57
N ARG A 301 -7.21 17.70 -6.33
CA ARG A 301 -6.97 16.64 -7.32
C ARG A 301 -8.24 16.30 -8.10
N TYR A 302 -9.35 16.31 -7.37
CA TYR A 302 -10.68 16.05 -7.91
C TYR A 302 -11.75 16.58 -6.94
N TYR A 303 -12.80 17.23 -7.45
CA TYR A 303 -13.89 17.79 -6.66
C TYR A 303 -15.24 17.64 -7.40
N SER A 304 -16.34 17.82 -6.68
CA SER A 304 -17.69 17.52 -7.17
C SER A 304 -18.11 18.31 -8.40
N GLU A 305 -17.67 19.56 -8.54
CA GLU A 305 -18.01 20.42 -9.68
C GLU A 305 -17.49 19.90 -11.02
N ASP A 306 -16.42 19.09 -11.01
CA ASP A 306 -15.91 18.41 -12.20
C ASP A 306 -16.71 17.13 -12.51
N ARG A 307 -17.62 16.72 -11.62
CA ARG A 307 -18.45 15.53 -11.76
C ARG A 307 -19.88 15.91 -12.14
N ILE A 308 -20.32 15.40 -13.27
CA ILE A 308 -21.71 15.44 -13.67
C ILE A 308 -22.47 14.22 -13.12
N ASN A 309 -21.75 13.08 -12.99
CA ASN A 309 -22.28 11.79 -12.56
C ASN A 309 -21.69 11.34 -11.22
N PRO A 310 -22.37 10.44 -10.49
CA PRO A 310 -21.81 9.78 -9.33
C PRO A 310 -20.46 9.09 -9.62
N ALA A 311 -19.62 8.92 -8.60
CA ALA A 311 -18.32 8.26 -8.73
C ALA A 311 -18.20 7.09 -7.77
N LEU A 312 -17.46 6.04 -8.17
CA LEU A 312 -17.07 4.99 -7.24
C LEU A 312 -15.98 5.52 -6.31
N ALA A 313 -16.25 5.44 -5.01
CA ALA A 313 -15.30 5.78 -3.96
C ALA A 313 -14.72 4.52 -3.32
N LEU A 314 -13.44 4.57 -2.98
CA LEU A 314 -12.77 3.55 -2.19
C LEU A 314 -11.76 4.16 -1.21
N PRO A 315 -11.59 3.57 0.00
CA PRO A 315 -10.67 4.08 0.99
C PRO A 315 -9.22 3.81 0.59
N LYS A 316 -8.36 4.81 0.83
CA LYS A 316 -6.91 4.68 0.61
C LYS A 316 -6.27 3.63 1.51
N VAL A 317 -6.83 3.40 2.70
CA VAL A 317 -6.36 2.40 3.65
C VAL A 317 -7.51 1.47 4.02
N SER A 318 -7.27 0.17 3.92
CA SER A 318 -8.24 -0.87 4.30
C SER A 318 -7.58 -1.91 5.19
N SER A 319 -8.31 -2.39 6.20
CA SER A 319 -7.84 -3.42 7.12
C SER A 319 -7.41 -4.68 6.38
N GLN A 320 -6.29 -5.27 6.82
CA GLN A 320 -5.82 -6.57 6.30
C GLN A 320 -6.80 -7.71 6.54
N ASN A 321 -7.68 -7.57 7.54
CA ASN A 321 -8.67 -8.58 7.90
C ASN A 321 -9.89 -8.56 6.96
N ARG A 322 -10.01 -7.56 6.07
CA ARG A 322 -11.08 -7.51 5.08
C ARG A 322 -10.73 -8.32 3.85
N ARG A 323 -11.61 -9.25 3.50
CA ARG A 323 -11.47 -10.03 2.28
C ARG A 323 -11.58 -9.17 1.02
N TYR A 324 -12.46 -8.15 1.06
CA TYR A 324 -12.67 -7.18 -0.02
C TYR A 324 -12.55 -5.76 0.51
N ILE A 325 -12.00 -4.84 -0.29
CA ILE A 325 -12.02 -3.41 0.02
C ILE A 325 -13.47 -2.92 -0.14
N PRO A 326 -14.05 -2.28 0.87
CA PRO A 326 -15.35 -1.64 0.72
C PRO A 326 -15.28 -0.53 -0.33
N MET A 327 -16.17 -0.59 -1.32
CA MET A 327 -16.33 0.43 -2.36
C MET A 327 -17.80 0.77 -2.47
N GLU A 328 -18.12 2.03 -2.69
CA GLU A 328 -19.49 2.52 -2.82
C GLU A 328 -19.57 3.67 -3.80
N VAL A 329 -20.68 3.79 -4.51
CA VAL A 329 -20.94 4.93 -5.37
C VAL A 329 -21.39 6.09 -4.50
N ILE A 330 -20.76 7.24 -4.64
CA ILE A 330 -21.12 8.48 -3.93
C ILE A 330 -21.67 9.51 -4.93
N ASP A 331 -22.59 10.34 -4.45
CA ASP A 331 -23.24 11.37 -5.25
C ASP A 331 -22.28 12.48 -5.69
N ALA A 332 -22.67 13.19 -6.74
CA ALA A 332 -21.83 14.21 -7.36
C ALA A 332 -21.54 15.42 -6.45
N ASP A 333 -22.43 15.73 -5.52
CA ASP A 333 -22.31 16.84 -4.57
C ASP A 333 -21.40 16.56 -3.36
N VAL A 334 -21.01 15.28 -3.15
CA VAL A 334 -20.14 14.89 -2.03
C VAL A 334 -18.69 15.27 -2.30
N ILE A 335 -18.12 16.09 -1.44
CA ILE A 335 -16.69 16.41 -1.47
C ILE A 335 -15.89 15.27 -0.83
N ALA A 336 -15.07 14.59 -1.61
CA ALA A 336 -14.21 13.53 -1.11
C ALA A 336 -12.85 14.07 -0.65
N GLY A 337 -12.46 13.72 0.56
CA GLY A 337 -11.15 14.08 1.12
C GLY A 337 -10.02 13.14 0.67
N SER A 338 -8.78 13.52 0.94
CA SER A 338 -7.55 12.85 0.46
C SER A 338 -7.30 11.42 0.98
N LYS A 339 -8.22 10.90 1.79
CA LYS A 339 -8.20 9.49 2.24
C LYS A 339 -9.13 8.59 1.42
N LEU A 340 -9.74 9.14 0.37
CA LEU A 340 -10.54 8.42 -0.61
C LEU A 340 -9.93 8.55 -2.01
N PHE A 341 -10.08 7.51 -2.80
CA PHE A 341 -9.96 7.55 -4.25
C PHE A 341 -11.34 7.58 -4.87
N LEU A 342 -11.44 8.23 -6.03
CA LEU A 342 -12.65 8.37 -6.82
C LEU A 342 -12.41 7.91 -8.24
N ILE A 343 -13.36 7.18 -8.79
CA ILE A 343 -13.38 6.78 -10.20
C ILE A 343 -14.72 7.27 -10.77
N PRO A 344 -14.73 8.37 -11.54
CA PRO A 344 -15.92 8.83 -12.24
C PRO A 344 -16.27 7.92 -13.42
N ASP A 345 -17.48 8.06 -13.95
CA ASP A 345 -17.95 7.38 -15.17
C ASP A 345 -17.83 5.86 -15.13
N ILE A 346 -18.03 5.28 -13.96
CA ILE A 346 -17.86 3.86 -13.72
C ILE A 346 -19.17 3.10 -14.00
N SER A 347 -19.07 1.93 -14.65
CA SER A 347 -20.19 1.00 -14.82
C SER A 347 -20.15 -0.11 -13.76
N LEU A 348 -21.25 -0.87 -13.67
CA LEU A 348 -21.32 -2.09 -12.84
C LEU A 348 -20.23 -3.12 -13.20
N TYR A 349 -19.82 -3.17 -14.46
CA TYR A 349 -18.68 -3.99 -14.88
C TYR A 349 -17.39 -3.63 -14.13
N HIS A 350 -17.04 -2.35 -14.10
CA HIS A 350 -15.83 -1.89 -13.40
C HIS A 350 -15.92 -2.15 -11.89
N PHE A 351 -17.09 -1.87 -11.29
CA PHE A 351 -17.32 -2.18 -9.88
C PHE A 351 -17.17 -3.67 -9.59
N GLY A 352 -17.76 -4.54 -10.44
CA GLY A 352 -17.65 -6.00 -10.32
C GLY A 352 -16.22 -6.48 -10.39
N VAL A 353 -15.42 -5.98 -11.33
CA VAL A 353 -13.99 -6.35 -11.46
C VAL A 353 -13.19 -5.87 -10.24
N LEU A 354 -13.33 -4.62 -9.84
CA LEU A 354 -12.56 -4.04 -8.72
C LEU A 354 -12.87 -4.68 -7.36
N THR A 355 -14.11 -5.12 -7.15
CA THR A 355 -14.53 -5.77 -5.91
C THR A 355 -14.34 -7.29 -5.93
N SER A 356 -13.72 -7.85 -6.97
CA SER A 356 -13.47 -9.29 -7.10
C SER A 356 -12.22 -9.77 -6.38
N ASN A 357 -12.16 -11.08 -6.10
CA ASN A 357 -10.97 -11.73 -5.55
C ASN A 357 -9.74 -11.61 -6.47
N VAL A 358 -9.91 -11.46 -7.79
CA VAL A 358 -8.81 -11.29 -8.74
C VAL A 358 -8.12 -9.96 -8.52
N HIS A 359 -8.88 -8.86 -8.45
CA HIS A 359 -8.31 -7.55 -8.13
C HIS A 359 -7.73 -7.50 -6.71
N MET A 360 -8.39 -8.16 -5.75
CA MET A 360 -7.90 -8.26 -4.38
C MET A 360 -6.57 -9.02 -4.29
N ALA A 361 -6.39 -10.09 -5.08
CA ALA A 361 -5.13 -10.83 -5.16
C ALA A 361 -3.98 -9.95 -5.70
N TRP A 362 -4.26 -9.22 -6.78
CA TRP A 362 -3.32 -8.23 -7.31
C TRP A 362 -2.97 -7.17 -6.28
N MET A 363 -3.99 -6.52 -5.71
CA MET A 363 -3.83 -5.47 -4.71
C MET A 363 -3.02 -5.93 -3.51
N ARG A 364 -3.36 -7.09 -2.92
CA ARG A 364 -2.61 -7.64 -1.77
C ARG A 364 -1.14 -7.87 -2.05
N THR A 365 -0.81 -8.21 -3.30
CA THR A 365 0.57 -8.49 -3.71
C THR A 365 1.35 -7.21 -3.99
N VAL A 366 0.78 -6.25 -4.73
CA VAL A 366 1.54 -5.11 -5.24
C VAL A 366 1.41 -3.84 -4.40
N CYS A 367 0.40 -3.72 -3.53
CA CYS A 367 0.22 -2.52 -2.72
C CYS A 367 1.24 -2.42 -1.59
N GLY A 368 1.53 -1.20 -1.16
CA GLY A 368 2.25 -0.96 0.10
C GLY A 368 1.37 -1.23 1.32
N ARG A 369 1.98 -1.16 2.50
CA ARG A 369 1.27 -1.29 3.77
C ARG A 369 1.44 -0.04 4.63
N LEU A 370 0.44 0.22 5.46
CA LEU A 370 0.51 1.18 6.56
C LEU A 370 0.31 0.38 7.86
N LYS A 371 1.40 0.09 8.57
CA LYS A 371 1.43 -0.97 9.58
C LYS A 371 1.00 -2.31 8.95
N SER A 372 -0.06 -2.93 9.44
CA SER A 372 -0.63 -4.15 8.88
C SER A 372 -1.61 -3.91 7.72
N ASP A 373 -2.24 -2.74 7.65
CA ASP A 373 -3.31 -2.43 6.73
C ASP A 373 -2.83 -2.18 5.30
N TYR A 374 -3.65 -2.53 4.32
CA TYR A 374 -3.38 -2.26 2.91
C TYR A 374 -3.42 -0.76 2.62
N SER A 375 -2.33 -0.22 2.08
CA SER A 375 -2.25 1.15 1.60
C SER A 375 -2.42 1.16 0.08
N TYR A 376 -3.66 1.25 -0.37
CA TYR A 376 -3.98 1.31 -1.79
C TYR A 376 -3.31 2.53 -2.44
N ALA A 377 -2.69 2.32 -3.59
CA ALA A 377 -2.04 3.37 -4.36
C ALA A 377 -2.47 3.28 -5.84
N SER A 378 -3.08 4.33 -6.37
CA SER A 378 -3.59 4.31 -7.75
C SER A 378 -2.50 4.02 -8.78
N ASN A 379 -1.33 4.57 -8.60
CA ASN A 379 -0.20 4.44 -9.52
C ASN A 379 0.45 3.05 -9.57
N VAL A 380 0.31 2.24 -8.51
CA VAL A 380 0.92 0.89 -8.43
C VAL A 380 -0.13 -0.23 -8.45
N VAL A 381 -1.36 0.03 -7.95
CA VAL A 381 -2.42 -0.97 -7.91
C VAL A 381 -3.36 -0.84 -9.08
N TYR A 382 -4.06 0.30 -9.20
CA TYR A 382 -5.09 0.51 -10.19
C TYR A 382 -4.52 0.67 -11.60
N ASN A 383 -3.55 1.56 -11.76
CA ASN A 383 -2.98 1.88 -13.07
C ASN A 383 -2.12 0.77 -13.68
N THR A 384 -1.74 -0.23 -12.88
CA THR A 384 -0.95 -1.36 -13.34
C THR A 384 -1.76 -2.66 -13.43
N PHE A 385 -3.02 -2.64 -13.00
CA PHE A 385 -3.87 -3.81 -13.02
C PHE A 385 -4.21 -4.20 -14.47
N PRO A 386 -3.89 -5.44 -14.88
CA PRO A 386 -4.23 -5.93 -16.21
C PRO A 386 -5.70 -6.38 -16.22
N TRP A 387 -6.59 -5.50 -16.69
CA TRP A 387 -8.02 -5.78 -16.77
C TRP A 387 -8.34 -6.91 -17.73
N PRO A 388 -9.43 -7.67 -17.53
CA PRO A 388 -9.84 -8.70 -18.45
C PRO A 388 -10.42 -8.09 -19.74
N GLU A 389 -10.35 -8.84 -20.82
CA GLU A 389 -11.01 -8.54 -22.10
C GLU A 389 -12.24 -9.46 -22.24
N PRO A 390 -13.39 -9.12 -21.62
CA PRO A 390 -14.55 -9.98 -21.62
C PRO A 390 -15.30 -9.93 -22.95
N THR A 391 -15.93 -11.02 -23.31
CA THR A 391 -17.02 -11.02 -24.30
C THR A 391 -18.22 -10.24 -23.74
N ASP A 392 -19.15 -9.82 -24.61
CA ASP A 392 -20.36 -9.12 -24.18
C ASP A 392 -21.15 -9.94 -23.15
N GLN A 393 -21.26 -11.25 -23.34
CA GLN A 393 -21.94 -12.14 -22.40
C GLN A 393 -21.24 -12.18 -21.03
N GLN A 394 -19.90 -12.22 -21.01
CA GLN A 394 -19.14 -12.20 -19.77
C GLN A 394 -19.25 -10.83 -19.06
N ARG A 395 -19.24 -9.74 -19.83
CA ARG A 395 -19.47 -8.38 -19.29
C ARG A 395 -20.83 -8.28 -18.62
N GLN A 396 -21.90 -8.70 -19.31
CA GLN A 396 -23.26 -8.71 -18.73
C GLN A 396 -23.35 -9.58 -17.49
N LYS A 397 -22.65 -10.72 -17.47
CA LYS A 397 -22.63 -11.60 -16.30
C LYS A 397 -21.96 -10.93 -15.09
N ILE A 398 -20.84 -10.22 -15.30
CA ILE A 398 -20.18 -9.45 -14.25
C ILE A 398 -21.11 -8.33 -13.75
N GLU A 399 -21.78 -7.60 -14.64
CA GLU A 399 -22.71 -6.54 -14.26
C GLU A 399 -23.88 -7.06 -13.42
N GLN A 400 -24.45 -8.20 -13.79
CA GLN A 400 -25.52 -8.87 -13.01
C GLN A 400 -25.05 -9.27 -11.61
N THR A 401 -23.85 -9.85 -11.51
CA THR A 401 -23.31 -10.28 -10.21
C THR A 401 -22.85 -9.10 -9.36
N ALA A 402 -22.38 -8.03 -9.99
CA ALA A 402 -22.08 -6.75 -9.34
C ALA A 402 -23.34 -6.08 -8.76
N GLN A 403 -24.45 -6.07 -9.53
CA GLN A 403 -25.74 -5.61 -9.03
C GLN A 403 -26.20 -6.44 -7.82
N ALA A 404 -26.07 -7.75 -7.88
CA ALA A 404 -26.43 -8.62 -6.74
C ALA A 404 -25.66 -8.31 -5.45
N ILE A 405 -24.40 -7.78 -5.54
CA ILE A 405 -23.68 -7.30 -4.37
C ILE A 405 -24.35 -6.05 -3.78
N LEU A 406 -24.77 -5.12 -4.63
CA LEU A 406 -25.46 -3.90 -4.19
C LEU A 406 -26.82 -4.24 -3.58
N ASP A 407 -27.59 -5.13 -4.20
CA ASP A 407 -28.88 -5.61 -3.70
C ASP A 407 -28.73 -6.29 -2.32
N ALA A 408 -27.68 -7.12 -2.16
CA ALA A 408 -27.40 -7.76 -0.87
C ALA A 408 -27.02 -6.76 0.23
N ARG A 409 -26.34 -5.65 -0.11
CA ARG A 409 -26.06 -4.57 0.84
C ARG A 409 -27.33 -3.80 1.21
N ALA A 410 -28.23 -3.62 0.28
CA ALA A 410 -29.49 -2.89 0.49
C ALA A 410 -30.43 -3.58 1.49
N LEU A 411 -30.24 -4.88 1.76
CA LEU A 411 -30.94 -5.60 2.83
C LEU A 411 -30.55 -5.14 4.25
N TYR A 412 -29.43 -4.41 4.37
CA TYR A 412 -28.85 -3.97 5.65
C TYR A 412 -28.58 -2.46 5.67
N PRO A 413 -29.61 -1.62 5.55
CA PRO A 413 -29.45 -0.17 5.37
C PRO A 413 -28.79 0.52 6.57
N ASP A 414 -29.00 -0.01 7.77
CA ASP A 414 -28.45 0.54 9.02
C ASP A 414 -27.01 0.07 9.32
N SER A 415 -26.50 -0.88 8.54
CA SER A 415 -25.14 -1.40 8.75
C SER A 415 -24.11 -0.54 8.06
N SER A 416 -23.00 -0.27 8.73
CA SER A 416 -21.86 0.40 8.14
C SER A 416 -21.12 -0.52 7.12
N LEU A 417 -20.34 0.08 6.21
CA LEU A 417 -19.43 -0.72 5.36
C LEU A 417 -18.39 -1.46 6.20
N ALA A 418 -18.04 -0.95 7.39
CA ALA A 418 -17.14 -1.63 8.29
C ALA A 418 -17.72 -2.98 8.75
N ASP A 419 -19.00 -2.99 9.13
CA ASP A 419 -19.70 -4.19 9.61
C ASP A 419 -19.98 -5.16 8.46
N LEU A 420 -20.45 -4.66 7.31
CA LEU A 420 -20.74 -5.47 6.14
C LEU A 420 -19.51 -6.18 5.56
N TYR A 421 -18.30 -5.64 5.77
CA TYR A 421 -17.05 -6.18 5.22
C TYR A 421 -16.08 -6.70 6.29
N ASP A 422 -16.50 -6.81 7.53
CA ASP A 422 -15.76 -7.57 8.53
C ASP A 422 -15.96 -9.08 8.31
N GLU A 423 -14.88 -9.86 8.45
CA GLU A 423 -14.95 -11.32 8.16
C GLU A 423 -15.90 -12.06 9.08
N LEU A 424 -16.09 -11.56 10.31
CA LEU A 424 -16.98 -12.21 11.30
C LEU A 424 -18.45 -11.81 11.12
N THR A 425 -18.71 -10.56 10.71
CA THR A 425 -20.07 -9.99 10.65
C THR A 425 -20.66 -9.88 9.26
N MET A 426 -19.89 -10.19 8.21
CA MET A 426 -20.34 -10.13 6.82
C MET A 426 -21.55 -11.03 6.58
N PRO A 427 -22.71 -10.48 6.15
CA PRO A 427 -23.94 -11.25 5.92
C PRO A 427 -23.77 -12.39 4.91
N PRO A 428 -24.45 -13.52 5.10
CA PRO A 428 -24.35 -14.67 4.19
C PRO A 428 -24.75 -14.34 2.75
N GLU A 429 -25.76 -13.50 2.55
CA GLU A 429 -26.23 -13.04 1.24
C GLU A 429 -25.15 -12.23 0.52
N LEU A 430 -24.53 -11.30 1.21
CA LEU A 430 -23.45 -10.49 0.67
C LEU A 430 -22.22 -11.37 0.34
N ARG A 431 -21.86 -12.30 1.23
CA ARG A 431 -20.79 -13.27 1.00
C ARG A 431 -21.06 -14.15 -0.22
N LYS A 432 -22.32 -14.58 -0.42
CA LYS A 432 -22.77 -15.34 -1.59
C LYS A 432 -22.67 -14.53 -2.87
N ALA A 433 -23.15 -13.29 -2.86
CA ALA A 433 -23.08 -12.38 -4.01
C ALA A 433 -21.62 -12.15 -4.44
N HIS A 434 -20.71 -11.85 -3.50
CA HIS A 434 -19.29 -11.72 -3.80
C HIS A 434 -18.68 -12.98 -4.41
N ARG A 435 -18.99 -14.18 -3.90
CA ARG A 435 -18.50 -15.43 -4.49
C ARG A 435 -18.99 -15.64 -5.93
N GLN A 436 -20.21 -15.24 -6.23
CA GLN A 436 -20.75 -15.32 -7.58
C GLN A 436 -20.05 -14.34 -8.51
N ASN A 437 -19.78 -13.14 -8.05
CA ASN A 437 -19.01 -12.13 -8.79
C ASN A 437 -17.56 -12.58 -9.01
N ASP A 438 -16.92 -13.15 -7.99
CA ASP A 438 -15.57 -13.73 -8.12
C ASP A 438 -15.49 -14.74 -9.26
N MET A 439 -16.47 -15.66 -9.33
CA MET A 439 -16.53 -16.67 -10.38
C MET A 439 -16.74 -16.04 -11.77
N ALA A 440 -17.59 -15.02 -11.89
CA ALA A 440 -17.84 -14.34 -13.14
C ALA A 440 -16.59 -13.62 -13.65
N VAL A 441 -15.89 -12.92 -12.77
CA VAL A 441 -14.64 -12.24 -13.10
C VAL A 441 -13.53 -13.25 -13.45
N MET A 442 -13.36 -14.30 -12.66
CA MET A 442 -12.39 -15.37 -12.97
C MET A 442 -12.63 -15.99 -14.35
N GLN A 443 -13.90 -16.21 -14.73
CA GLN A 443 -14.25 -16.71 -16.06
C GLN A 443 -13.85 -15.73 -17.17
N ALA A 444 -13.99 -14.42 -16.96
CA ALA A 444 -13.55 -13.40 -17.92
C ALA A 444 -12.03 -13.39 -18.12
N TYR A 445 -11.28 -13.81 -17.11
CA TYR A 445 -9.84 -14.05 -17.23
C TYR A 445 -9.49 -15.41 -17.84
N GLY A 446 -10.46 -16.31 -18.07
CA GLY A 446 -10.21 -17.69 -18.47
C GLY A 446 -9.74 -18.58 -17.30
N PHE A 447 -9.86 -18.14 -16.07
CA PHE A 447 -9.51 -18.92 -14.88
C PHE A 447 -10.66 -19.86 -14.54
N THR A 448 -10.60 -21.07 -15.05
CA THR A 448 -11.62 -22.11 -14.85
C THR A 448 -11.22 -23.05 -13.72
N LYS A 449 -12.16 -23.88 -13.23
CA LYS A 449 -11.92 -24.88 -12.15
C LYS A 449 -10.72 -25.81 -12.40
N GLY A 450 -10.31 -26.01 -13.65
CA GLY A 450 -9.14 -26.79 -14.02
C GLY A 450 -7.81 -26.03 -14.01
N SER A 451 -7.84 -24.69 -13.99
CA SER A 451 -6.61 -23.88 -14.05
C SER A 451 -5.97 -23.69 -12.69
N GLU A 452 -4.66 -23.55 -12.65
CA GLU A 452 -3.92 -23.26 -11.41
C GLU A 452 -4.31 -21.90 -10.83
N ALA A 453 -4.56 -20.89 -11.67
CA ALA A 453 -5.03 -19.57 -11.25
C ALA A 453 -6.38 -19.58 -10.51
N TYR A 454 -7.21 -20.59 -10.75
CA TYR A 454 -8.45 -20.81 -9.99
C TYR A 454 -8.19 -21.41 -8.60
N LYS A 455 -7.16 -22.23 -8.45
CA LYS A 455 -6.89 -23.00 -7.24
C LYS A 455 -6.19 -22.20 -6.14
N SER A 456 -5.36 -21.22 -6.53
CA SER A 456 -4.58 -20.45 -5.56
C SER A 456 -4.42 -18.99 -5.96
N GLU A 457 -4.40 -18.11 -4.94
CA GLU A 457 -4.14 -16.68 -5.13
C GLU A 457 -2.74 -16.42 -5.74
N ALA A 458 -1.73 -17.20 -5.34
CA ALA A 458 -0.38 -17.07 -5.87
C ALA A 458 -0.32 -17.35 -7.37
N ALA A 459 -0.99 -18.40 -7.84
CA ALA A 459 -1.05 -18.71 -9.27
C ALA A 459 -1.91 -17.70 -10.05
N CYS A 460 -2.98 -17.18 -9.45
CA CYS A 460 -3.76 -16.08 -10.03
C CYS A 460 -2.86 -14.84 -10.26
N VAL A 461 -2.09 -14.46 -9.26
CA VAL A 461 -1.15 -13.34 -9.35
C VAL A 461 -0.06 -13.60 -10.41
N ALA A 462 0.47 -14.81 -10.49
CA ALA A 462 1.46 -15.16 -11.50
C ALA A 462 0.92 -14.96 -12.94
N GLU A 463 -0.33 -15.36 -13.20
CA GLU A 463 -0.98 -15.13 -14.50
C GLU A 463 -1.27 -13.63 -14.74
N LEU A 464 -1.67 -12.88 -13.72
CA LEU A 464 -1.85 -11.43 -13.85
C LEU A 464 -0.52 -10.71 -14.14
N MET A 465 0.59 -11.15 -13.55
CA MET A 465 1.92 -10.61 -13.83
C MET A 465 2.34 -10.85 -15.28
N LYS A 466 2.07 -12.02 -15.86
CA LYS A 466 2.32 -12.31 -17.26
C LYS A 466 1.50 -11.36 -18.18
N ARG A 467 0.22 -11.17 -17.87
CA ARG A 467 -0.64 -10.23 -18.62
C ARG A 467 -0.12 -8.78 -18.53
N TYR A 468 0.30 -8.35 -17.33
CA TYR A 468 0.90 -7.04 -17.15
C TYR A 468 2.15 -6.86 -18.02
N GLN A 469 3.05 -7.86 -18.07
CA GLN A 469 4.24 -7.81 -18.93
C GLN A 469 3.87 -7.69 -20.40
N LYS A 470 2.92 -8.51 -20.86
CA LYS A 470 2.44 -8.46 -22.25
C LYS A 470 1.91 -7.07 -22.61
N LEU A 471 1.05 -6.48 -21.77
CA LEU A 471 0.54 -5.11 -21.99
C LEU A 471 1.67 -4.06 -21.98
N CYS A 472 2.71 -4.24 -21.16
CA CYS A 472 3.87 -3.35 -21.17
C CYS A 472 4.69 -3.46 -22.45
N GLU A 473 4.76 -4.64 -23.06
CA GLU A 473 5.46 -4.89 -24.34
C GLU A 473 4.68 -4.29 -25.51
N GLU A 474 3.36 -4.41 -25.52
CA GLU A 474 2.48 -3.85 -26.55
C GLU A 474 2.45 -2.31 -26.56
N GLN A 475 2.85 -1.65 -25.47
CA GLN A 475 2.88 -0.19 -25.32
C GLN A 475 4.27 0.43 -25.57
N LYS A 476 5.28 -0.39 -25.91
CA LYS A 476 6.63 0.07 -26.31
C LYS A 476 6.68 0.36 -27.78
#